data_3478cc9cc9b48c6f200e263c1a8b85dc
#
_entry.id   3478cc9cc9b48c6f200e263c1a8b85dc
#
_cell.length_a   1.000
_cell.length_b   1.000
_cell.length_c   1.000
_cell.angle_alpha   90.00
_cell.angle_beta   90.00
_cell.angle_gamma   90.00
#
_symmetry.space_group_name_H-M   'P 1'
#
loop_
_entity.id
_entity.type
_entity.pdbx_description
1 polymer ?
#
loop_
_entity_poly.entity_id
_entity_poly.type
_entity_poly.pdbx_seq_one_letter_code
_entity_poly.pdbx_strand_id
1 'polypeptide(L)'
;MIYTKKIKDAIKFATKTHEGYQKQKRKGKDMAYIAHPITVGLILSLAGANEDVIIAGILHDTIEDSTAEKKVTTEMLTERFGKNVADLVLSVTEQDKTLSWEDRKKEALKHIKHFSRDSLLVKSADTIGNVSELLDDYDREGDKAFASFNAPKEKIVANYLKVIGTILECLPDSPLAEDLRSLARGLQSSGAVGFMSQYPAQIIDYADYREDMKLCCPVCGWKGTPKGSGGIEYYDDLLDVSCPNCEKMLIIVSYPLIQN
;
A
#
# COMPACT_ATOMS: atom_id res chain seq x y z
N MET A 1 -21.59 0.97 -21.54
CA MET A 1 -20.26 0.81 -22.20
C MET A 1 -19.22 1.00 -21.10
N ILE A 2 -18.39 0.01 -20.88
CA ILE A 2 -17.39 0.03 -19.78
C ILE A 2 -16.25 1.04 -20.06
N TYR A 3 -15.83 1.16 -21.32
CA TYR A 3 -14.80 2.11 -21.76
C TYR A 3 -15.47 3.35 -22.37
N THR A 4 -15.69 4.34 -21.52
CA THR A 4 -16.42 5.55 -21.89
C THR A 4 -15.53 6.61 -22.54
N LYS A 5 -16.15 7.63 -23.15
CA LYS A 5 -15.43 8.80 -23.66
C LYS A 5 -14.68 9.52 -22.53
N LYS A 6 -15.27 9.60 -21.32
CA LYS A 6 -14.69 10.29 -20.16
C LYS A 6 -13.43 9.60 -19.68
N ILE A 7 -13.42 8.26 -19.57
CA ILE A 7 -12.20 7.47 -19.24
C ILE A 7 -11.14 7.67 -20.32
N LYS A 8 -11.50 7.59 -21.60
CA LYS A 8 -10.56 7.82 -22.72
C LYS A 8 -9.91 9.20 -22.66
N ASP A 9 -10.70 10.24 -22.36
CA ASP A 9 -10.21 11.61 -22.25
C ASP A 9 -9.31 11.78 -21.02
N ALA A 10 -9.59 11.09 -19.89
CA ALA A 10 -8.74 11.07 -18.70
C ALA A 10 -7.37 10.44 -18.99
N ILE A 11 -7.33 9.30 -19.68
CA ILE A 11 -6.06 8.65 -20.09
C ILE A 11 -5.24 9.60 -20.97
N LYS A 12 -5.86 10.24 -21.96
CA LYS A 12 -5.17 11.22 -22.84
C LYS A 12 -4.66 12.41 -22.05
N PHE A 13 -5.44 12.90 -21.09
CA PHE A 13 -5.04 14.04 -20.25
C PHE A 13 -3.85 13.69 -19.37
N ALA A 14 -3.90 12.57 -18.66
CA ALA A 14 -2.79 12.08 -17.84
C ALA A 14 -1.52 11.83 -18.68
N THR A 15 -1.66 11.16 -19.85
CA THR A 15 -0.55 10.93 -20.79
C THR A 15 0.08 12.25 -21.22
N LYS A 16 -0.74 13.26 -21.60
CA LYS A 16 -0.22 14.57 -22.01
C LYS A 16 0.51 15.28 -20.86
N THR A 17 0.02 15.14 -19.63
CA THR A 17 0.63 15.74 -18.45
C THR A 17 1.98 15.09 -18.16
N HIS A 18 2.02 13.77 -18.00
CA HIS A 18 3.22 13.06 -17.56
C HIS A 18 4.26 12.85 -18.67
N GLU A 19 3.84 12.51 -19.90
CA GLU A 19 4.76 12.21 -21.00
C GLU A 19 5.01 13.42 -21.89
N GLY A 20 3.94 14.19 -22.20
CA GLY A 20 4.06 15.31 -23.13
C GLY A 20 4.76 16.52 -22.53
N TYR A 21 4.49 16.82 -21.27
CA TYR A 21 5.02 18.03 -20.62
C TYR A 21 6.18 17.75 -19.67
N GLN A 22 6.10 16.69 -18.86
CA GLN A 22 7.10 16.42 -17.83
C GLN A 22 8.17 15.43 -18.28
N LYS A 23 7.87 14.53 -19.22
CA LYS A 23 8.72 13.40 -19.61
C LYS A 23 9.17 12.59 -18.39
N GLN A 24 8.22 12.40 -17.47
CA GLN A 24 8.45 11.80 -16.17
C GLN A 24 8.69 10.29 -16.31
N LYS A 25 9.59 9.76 -15.51
CA LYS A 25 9.87 8.32 -15.43
C LYS A 25 9.56 7.78 -14.04
N ARG A 26 9.29 6.49 -13.97
CA ARG A 26 9.21 5.76 -12.70
C ARG A 26 10.57 5.82 -12.00
N LYS A 27 10.55 5.93 -10.67
CA LYS A 27 11.78 6.03 -9.87
C LYS A 27 12.74 4.89 -10.15
N GLY A 28 13.98 5.21 -10.47
CA GLY A 28 15.03 4.24 -10.71
C GLY A 28 14.89 3.41 -12.00
N LYS A 29 13.92 3.72 -12.88
CA LYS A 29 13.61 2.92 -14.06
C LYS A 29 13.56 3.74 -15.33
N ASP A 30 13.89 3.11 -16.47
CA ASP A 30 13.63 3.66 -17.79
C ASP A 30 12.22 3.26 -18.28
N MET A 31 11.22 3.59 -17.46
CA MET A 31 9.81 3.35 -17.72
C MET A 31 9.03 4.66 -17.65
N ALA A 32 8.15 4.90 -18.62
CA ALA A 32 7.28 6.05 -18.65
C ALA A 32 6.35 6.08 -17.42
N TYR A 33 6.21 7.26 -16.79
CA TYR A 33 5.45 7.40 -15.54
C TYR A 33 3.97 7.04 -15.70
N ILE A 34 3.40 7.29 -16.89
CA ILE A 34 1.99 7.06 -17.18
C ILE A 34 1.55 5.60 -16.92
N ALA A 35 2.49 4.65 -16.92
CA ALA A 35 2.19 3.26 -16.58
C ALA A 35 1.53 3.14 -15.20
N HIS A 36 2.00 3.91 -14.19
CA HIS A 36 1.44 3.90 -12.85
C HIS A 36 -0.02 4.39 -12.78
N PRO A 37 -0.38 5.61 -13.24
CA PRO A 37 -1.77 6.06 -13.26
C PRO A 37 -2.73 5.13 -14.01
N ILE A 38 -2.27 4.51 -15.10
CA ILE A 38 -3.07 3.52 -15.82
C ILE A 38 -3.27 2.25 -14.98
N THR A 39 -2.23 1.78 -14.30
CA THR A 39 -2.32 0.64 -13.38
C THR A 39 -3.30 0.94 -12.24
N VAL A 40 -3.25 2.13 -11.64
CA VAL A 40 -4.21 2.55 -10.60
C VAL A 40 -5.64 2.52 -11.12
N GLY A 41 -5.89 3.08 -12.30
CA GLY A 41 -7.20 3.02 -12.96
C GLY A 41 -7.67 1.60 -13.25
N LEU A 42 -6.77 0.70 -13.65
CA LEU A 42 -7.07 -0.71 -13.89
C LEU A 42 -7.43 -1.44 -12.58
N ILE A 43 -6.67 -1.26 -11.51
CA ILE A 43 -6.94 -1.84 -10.19
C ILE A 43 -8.35 -1.41 -9.72
N LEU A 44 -8.68 -0.12 -9.82
CA LEU A 44 -9.99 0.40 -9.46
C LEU A 44 -11.13 -0.19 -10.31
N SER A 45 -10.89 -0.36 -11.62
CA SER A 45 -11.85 -0.98 -12.52
C SER A 45 -12.12 -2.44 -12.16
N LEU A 46 -11.08 -3.20 -11.85
CA LEU A 46 -11.19 -4.61 -11.41
C LEU A 46 -11.86 -4.72 -10.03
N ALA A 47 -11.66 -3.74 -9.15
CA ALA A 47 -12.34 -3.65 -7.85
C ALA A 47 -13.82 -3.22 -7.97
N GLY A 48 -14.34 -2.98 -9.17
CA GLY A 48 -15.72 -2.59 -9.40
C GLY A 48 -16.04 -1.14 -8.99
N ALA A 49 -15.05 -0.26 -8.92
CA ALA A 49 -15.25 1.15 -8.62
C ALA A 49 -16.10 1.84 -9.71
N ASN A 50 -16.79 2.91 -9.33
CA ASN A 50 -17.56 3.70 -10.28
C ASN A 50 -16.64 4.51 -11.22
N GLU A 51 -17.20 5.04 -12.30
CA GLU A 51 -16.46 5.75 -13.36
C GLU A 51 -15.64 6.93 -12.82
N ASP A 52 -16.21 7.73 -11.92
CA ASP A 52 -15.52 8.91 -11.37
C ASP A 52 -14.31 8.53 -10.52
N VAL A 53 -14.40 7.42 -9.76
CA VAL A 53 -13.29 6.89 -8.97
C VAL A 53 -12.17 6.36 -9.86
N ILE A 54 -12.52 5.63 -10.94
CA ILE A 54 -11.54 5.14 -11.93
C ILE A 54 -10.82 6.33 -12.58
N ILE A 55 -11.57 7.34 -12.99
CA ILE A 55 -11.02 8.56 -13.61
C ILE A 55 -10.12 9.31 -12.62
N ALA A 56 -10.56 9.45 -11.36
CA ALA A 56 -9.75 10.06 -10.31
C ALA A 56 -8.43 9.29 -10.10
N GLY A 57 -8.47 7.96 -10.14
CA GLY A 57 -7.26 7.13 -10.08
C GLY A 57 -6.31 7.36 -11.26
N ILE A 58 -6.83 7.52 -12.49
CA ILE A 58 -6.00 7.84 -13.65
C ILE A 58 -5.41 9.26 -13.57
N LEU A 59 -6.05 10.18 -12.86
CA LEU A 59 -5.66 11.59 -12.77
C LEU A 59 -4.96 11.96 -11.45
N HIS A 60 -4.82 11.05 -10.48
CA HIS A 60 -4.50 11.36 -9.09
C HIS A 60 -3.20 12.17 -8.91
N ASP A 61 -2.18 11.92 -9.71
CA ASP A 61 -0.89 12.63 -9.65
C ASP A 61 -0.79 13.87 -10.54
N THR A 62 -1.81 14.16 -11.37
CA THR A 62 -1.72 15.23 -12.38
C THR A 62 -1.58 16.63 -11.77
N ILE A 63 -2.23 16.91 -10.62
CA ILE A 63 -2.08 18.18 -9.90
C ILE A 63 -0.69 18.25 -9.27
N GLU A 64 -0.29 17.18 -8.57
CA GLU A 64 0.94 17.15 -7.82
C GLU A 64 2.18 17.25 -8.70
N ASP A 65 2.17 16.55 -9.82
CA ASP A 65 3.33 16.40 -10.70
C ASP A 65 3.34 17.38 -11.88
N SER A 66 2.35 18.26 -12.03
CA SER A 66 2.35 19.22 -13.13
C SER A 66 3.45 20.27 -13.01
N THR A 67 4.07 20.66 -14.15
CA THR A 67 5.09 21.70 -14.18
C THR A 67 4.49 23.09 -13.91
N ALA A 68 5.35 24.05 -13.49
CA ALA A 68 4.90 25.43 -13.28
C ALA A 68 4.31 26.07 -14.55
N GLU A 69 4.88 25.77 -15.73
CA GLU A 69 4.45 26.30 -17.02
C GLU A 69 3.16 25.64 -17.55
N LYS A 70 2.87 24.42 -17.09
CA LYS A 70 1.71 23.62 -17.50
C LYS A 70 0.95 23.10 -16.29
N LYS A 71 0.68 24.00 -15.35
CA LYS A 71 0.02 23.67 -14.09
C LYS A 71 -1.36 23.09 -14.33
N VAL A 72 -1.61 21.92 -13.77
CA VAL A 72 -2.96 21.34 -13.68
C VAL A 72 -3.59 21.86 -12.40
N THR A 73 -4.82 22.39 -12.52
CA THR A 73 -5.56 22.93 -11.38
C THR A 73 -6.86 22.16 -11.16
N THR A 74 -7.42 22.29 -9.96
CA THR A 74 -8.73 21.71 -9.62
C THR A 74 -9.84 22.21 -10.54
N GLU A 75 -9.79 23.49 -10.94
CA GLU A 75 -10.77 24.10 -11.86
C GLU A 75 -10.71 23.45 -13.24
N MET A 76 -9.50 23.19 -13.78
CA MET A 76 -9.33 22.48 -15.05
C MET A 76 -9.88 21.06 -15.00
N LEU A 77 -9.70 20.36 -13.90
CA LEU A 77 -10.25 19.01 -13.70
C LEU A 77 -11.77 19.07 -13.55
N THR A 78 -12.30 20.06 -12.82
CA THR A 78 -13.75 20.27 -12.65
C THR A 78 -14.43 20.52 -14.00
N GLU A 79 -13.85 21.39 -14.83
CA GLU A 79 -14.40 21.72 -16.16
C GLU A 79 -14.41 20.48 -17.09
N ARG A 80 -13.37 19.66 -17.04
CA ARG A 80 -13.21 18.53 -17.97
C ARG A 80 -13.83 17.23 -17.51
N PHE A 81 -13.78 16.97 -16.23
CA PHE A 81 -14.14 15.66 -15.64
C PHE A 81 -15.22 15.75 -14.56
N GLY A 82 -15.65 16.97 -14.22
CA GLY A 82 -16.66 17.21 -13.21
C GLY A 82 -16.10 17.35 -11.80
N LYS A 83 -16.90 18.02 -10.95
CA LYS A 83 -16.49 18.38 -9.58
C LYS A 83 -16.11 17.16 -8.72
N ASN A 84 -16.85 16.06 -8.82
CA ASN A 84 -16.60 14.86 -8.04
C ASN A 84 -15.19 14.28 -8.29
N VAL A 85 -14.81 14.17 -9.58
CA VAL A 85 -13.45 13.73 -9.95
C VAL A 85 -12.39 14.69 -9.43
N ALA A 86 -12.59 15.99 -9.58
CA ALA A 86 -11.63 17.00 -9.15
C ALA A 86 -11.44 16.98 -7.61
N ASP A 87 -12.53 16.84 -6.86
CA ASP A 87 -12.49 16.72 -5.39
C ASP A 87 -11.76 15.45 -4.94
N LEU A 88 -11.99 14.31 -5.62
CA LEU A 88 -11.28 13.05 -5.33
C LEU A 88 -9.78 13.18 -5.59
N VAL A 89 -9.38 13.74 -6.74
CA VAL A 89 -7.96 13.97 -7.05
C VAL A 89 -7.34 14.88 -6.00
N LEU A 90 -7.99 16.00 -5.66
CA LEU A 90 -7.48 16.95 -4.67
C LEU A 90 -7.33 16.28 -3.29
N SER A 91 -8.26 15.41 -2.90
CA SER A 91 -8.23 14.74 -1.59
C SER A 91 -7.00 13.86 -1.40
N VAL A 92 -6.47 13.25 -2.45
CA VAL A 92 -5.31 12.35 -2.40
C VAL A 92 -3.99 13.04 -2.76
N THR A 93 -4.04 14.31 -3.23
CA THR A 93 -2.87 15.12 -3.57
C THR A 93 -2.12 15.56 -2.31
N GLU A 94 -0.79 15.42 -2.28
CA GLU A 94 0.05 15.91 -1.18
C GLU A 94 0.11 17.45 -1.19
N GLN A 95 -0.37 18.09 -0.11
CA GLN A 95 -0.65 19.53 -0.11
C GLN A 95 0.59 20.40 0.04
N ASP A 96 1.56 20.03 0.86
CA ASP A 96 2.71 20.88 1.20
C ASP A 96 4.04 20.16 0.95
N LYS A 97 4.67 20.50 -0.17
CA LYS A 97 6.00 19.99 -0.55
C LYS A 97 7.16 20.67 0.18
N THR A 98 6.89 21.71 0.97
CA THR A 98 7.94 22.44 1.72
C THR A 98 8.32 21.75 3.03
N LEU A 99 7.45 20.87 3.54
CA LEU A 99 7.69 20.09 4.75
C LEU A 99 8.77 19.02 4.56
N SER A 100 9.39 18.60 5.66
CA SER A 100 10.29 17.45 5.66
C SER A 100 9.56 16.18 5.17
N TRP A 101 10.32 15.17 4.69
CA TRP A 101 9.72 13.90 4.27
C TRP A 101 8.88 13.28 5.39
N GLU A 102 9.40 13.27 6.61
CA GLU A 102 8.73 12.72 7.79
C GLU A 102 7.42 13.46 8.12
N ASP A 103 7.45 14.78 8.08
CA ASP A 103 6.26 15.58 8.39
C ASP A 103 5.19 15.42 7.31
N ARG A 104 5.57 15.39 6.03
CA ARG A 104 4.63 15.11 4.93
C ARG A 104 3.96 13.75 5.10
N LYS A 105 4.72 12.69 5.44
CA LYS A 105 4.14 11.34 5.64
C LYS A 105 3.26 11.29 6.88
N LYS A 106 3.58 12.02 7.94
CA LYS A 106 2.74 12.15 9.13
C LYS A 106 1.42 12.88 8.83
N GLU A 107 1.48 13.98 8.07
CA GLU A 107 0.26 14.69 7.66
C GLU A 107 -0.60 13.84 6.71
N ALA A 108 0.00 13.14 5.74
CA ALA A 108 -0.73 12.24 4.85
C ALA A 108 -1.49 11.15 5.62
N LEU A 109 -0.88 10.55 6.65
CA LEU A 109 -1.56 9.56 7.52
C LEU A 109 -2.75 10.16 8.30
N LYS A 110 -2.65 11.42 8.74
CA LYS A 110 -3.79 12.11 9.37
C LYS A 110 -4.91 12.34 8.37
N HIS A 111 -4.59 12.76 7.15
CA HIS A 111 -5.58 13.01 6.10
C HIS A 111 -6.33 11.74 5.70
N ILE A 112 -5.63 10.59 5.55
CA ILE A 112 -6.26 9.31 5.22
C ILE A 112 -7.40 8.96 6.17
N LYS A 113 -7.28 9.28 7.45
CA LYS A 113 -8.32 9.03 8.46
C LYS A 113 -9.62 9.81 8.22
N HIS A 114 -9.58 10.84 7.39
CA HIS A 114 -10.72 11.70 7.06
C HIS A 114 -11.16 11.54 5.59
N PHE A 115 -10.58 10.60 4.87
CA PHE A 115 -10.94 10.34 3.47
C PHE A 115 -12.36 9.77 3.35
N SER A 116 -13.03 10.16 2.26
CA SER A 116 -14.25 9.47 1.84
C SER A 116 -13.94 8.01 1.44
N ARG A 117 -14.97 7.17 1.37
CA ARG A 117 -14.82 5.79 0.84
C ARG A 117 -14.13 5.79 -0.54
N ASP A 118 -14.54 6.69 -1.43
CA ASP A 118 -14.00 6.79 -2.79
C ASP A 118 -12.54 7.25 -2.79
N SER A 119 -12.17 8.22 -1.93
CA SER A 119 -10.77 8.64 -1.75
C SER A 119 -9.91 7.52 -1.18
N LEU A 120 -10.45 6.71 -0.25
CA LEU A 120 -9.77 5.52 0.28
C LEU A 120 -9.55 4.47 -0.80
N LEU A 121 -10.50 4.25 -1.72
CA LEU A 121 -10.32 3.35 -2.86
C LEU A 121 -9.20 3.83 -3.79
N VAL A 122 -9.16 5.12 -4.14
CA VAL A 122 -8.08 5.69 -4.96
C VAL A 122 -6.74 5.52 -4.25
N LYS A 123 -6.66 5.84 -2.94
CA LYS A 123 -5.42 5.69 -2.16
C LYS A 123 -4.99 4.23 -2.00
N SER A 124 -5.96 3.30 -1.89
CA SER A 124 -5.68 1.86 -1.88
C SER A 124 -5.02 1.40 -3.18
N ALA A 125 -5.61 1.77 -4.32
CA ALA A 125 -5.10 1.36 -5.63
C ALA A 125 -3.71 1.99 -5.93
N ASP A 126 -3.49 3.26 -5.57
CA ASP A 126 -2.18 3.92 -5.62
C ASP A 126 -1.15 3.16 -4.78
N THR A 127 -1.51 2.82 -3.53
CA THR A 127 -0.64 2.07 -2.61
C THR A 127 -0.32 0.68 -3.17
N ILE A 128 -1.31 -0.04 -3.70
CA ILE A 128 -1.11 -1.35 -4.34
C ILE A 128 -0.15 -1.23 -5.52
N GLY A 129 -0.37 -0.28 -6.43
CA GLY A 129 0.49 -0.07 -7.59
C GLY A 129 1.94 0.24 -7.20
N ASN A 130 2.16 1.08 -6.19
CA ASN A 130 3.50 1.44 -5.76
C ASN A 130 4.21 0.32 -4.97
N VAL A 131 3.49 -0.38 -4.09
CA VAL A 131 4.10 -1.42 -3.24
C VAL A 131 4.37 -2.69 -4.03
N SER A 132 3.46 -3.12 -4.92
CA SER A 132 3.71 -4.29 -5.77
C SER A 132 4.94 -4.08 -6.65
N GLU A 133 5.06 -2.90 -7.28
CA GLU A 133 6.24 -2.58 -8.09
C GLU A 133 7.53 -2.52 -7.26
N LEU A 134 7.47 -2.02 -6.02
CA LEU A 134 8.62 -2.00 -5.11
C LEU A 134 9.04 -3.42 -4.70
N LEU A 135 8.09 -4.32 -4.44
CA LEU A 135 8.38 -5.71 -4.09
C LEU A 135 8.97 -6.47 -5.30
N ASP A 136 8.44 -6.27 -6.51
CA ASP A 136 9.01 -6.84 -7.74
C ASP A 136 10.47 -6.36 -7.96
N ASP A 137 10.75 -5.08 -7.68
CA ASP A 137 12.10 -4.54 -7.76
C ASP A 137 13.00 -5.13 -6.68
N TYR A 138 12.48 -5.28 -5.48
CA TYR A 138 13.23 -5.88 -4.37
C TYR A 138 13.58 -7.35 -4.64
N ASP A 139 12.65 -8.12 -5.19
CA ASP A 139 12.89 -9.53 -5.56
C ASP A 139 13.99 -9.65 -6.62
N ARG A 140 14.07 -8.67 -7.52
CA ARG A 140 15.08 -8.65 -8.60
C ARG A 140 16.44 -8.11 -8.17
N GLU A 141 16.47 -7.05 -7.33
CA GLU A 141 17.67 -6.24 -7.08
C GLU A 141 18.06 -6.15 -5.60
N GLY A 142 17.26 -6.75 -4.70
CA GLY A 142 17.46 -6.63 -3.26
C GLY A 142 17.36 -5.18 -2.78
N ASP A 143 18.20 -4.82 -1.81
CA ASP A 143 18.19 -3.48 -1.20
C ASP A 143 18.45 -2.32 -2.18
N LYS A 144 18.97 -2.60 -3.36
CA LYS A 144 19.17 -1.59 -4.42
C LYS A 144 17.86 -0.96 -4.88
N ALA A 145 16.74 -1.67 -4.78
CA ALA A 145 15.41 -1.16 -5.09
C ALA A 145 15.06 0.12 -4.29
N PHE A 146 15.67 0.30 -3.12
CA PHE A 146 15.44 1.47 -2.27
C PHE A 146 16.37 2.67 -2.57
N ALA A 147 17.38 2.50 -3.41
CA ALA A 147 18.41 3.54 -3.67
C ALA A 147 17.83 4.82 -4.30
N SER A 148 16.69 4.73 -5.01
CA SER A 148 16.03 5.88 -5.63
C SER A 148 15.12 6.67 -4.68
N PHE A 149 14.93 6.22 -3.44
CA PHE A 149 14.08 6.88 -2.46
C PHE A 149 14.86 7.90 -1.62
N ASN A 150 14.14 8.95 -1.16
CA ASN A 150 14.71 10.02 -0.33
C ASN A 150 14.74 9.69 1.17
N ALA A 151 14.59 8.41 1.54
CA ALA A 151 14.64 7.94 2.92
C ALA A 151 15.18 6.51 2.96
N PRO A 152 15.76 6.06 4.09
CA PRO A 152 16.23 4.70 4.27
C PRO A 152 15.12 3.66 4.10
N LYS A 153 15.48 2.46 3.67
CA LYS A 153 14.60 1.30 3.45
C LYS A 153 13.58 1.12 4.59
N GLU A 154 14.07 1.11 5.83
CA GLU A 154 13.26 0.87 7.03
C GLU A 154 12.15 1.93 7.18
N LYS A 155 12.47 3.21 6.90
CA LYS A 155 11.49 4.30 6.94
C LYS A 155 10.46 4.19 5.82
N ILE A 156 10.88 3.81 4.62
CA ILE A 156 9.99 3.60 3.47
C ILE A 156 9.00 2.48 3.76
N VAL A 157 9.50 1.32 4.19
CA VAL A 157 8.66 0.16 4.52
C VAL A 157 7.72 0.46 5.68
N ALA A 158 8.24 1.05 6.78
CA ALA A 158 7.41 1.43 7.92
C ALA A 158 6.30 2.42 7.52
N ASN A 159 6.57 3.35 6.59
CA ASN A 159 5.56 4.27 6.08
C ASN A 159 4.46 3.52 5.30
N TYR A 160 4.83 2.61 4.38
CA TYR A 160 3.83 1.83 3.63
C TYR A 160 2.98 0.96 4.54
N LEU A 161 3.59 0.30 5.53
CA LEU A 161 2.83 -0.50 6.52
C LEU A 161 1.83 0.36 7.31
N LYS A 162 2.23 1.58 7.72
CA LYS A 162 1.31 2.53 8.38
C LYS A 162 0.18 2.98 7.45
N VAL A 163 0.48 3.29 6.19
CA VAL A 163 -0.54 3.67 5.20
C VAL A 163 -1.54 2.55 5.00
N ILE A 164 -1.05 1.32 4.77
CA ILE A 164 -1.90 0.13 4.60
C ILE A 164 -2.76 -0.10 5.83
N GLY A 165 -2.16 -0.09 7.03
CA GLY A 165 -2.89 -0.26 8.30
C GLY A 165 -3.98 0.79 8.46
N THR A 166 -3.68 2.08 8.23
CA THR A 166 -4.65 3.17 8.33
C THR A 166 -5.79 3.02 7.32
N ILE A 167 -5.50 2.60 6.08
CA ILE A 167 -6.54 2.35 5.07
C ILE A 167 -7.45 1.20 5.52
N LEU A 168 -6.88 0.08 5.99
CA LEU A 168 -7.65 -1.08 6.44
C LEU A 168 -8.48 -0.79 7.69
N GLU A 169 -8.01 0.07 8.59
CA GLU A 169 -8.78 0.57 9.74
C GLU A 169 -9.98 1.40 9.29
N CYS A 170 -9.79 2.30 8.29
CA CYS A 170 -10.85 3.19 7.81
C CYS A 170 -11.84 2.52 6.85
N LEU A 171 -11.41 1.48 6.13
CA LEU A 171 -12.22 0.78 5.13
C LEU A 171 -11.95 -0.74 5.18
N PRO A 172 -12.35 -1.43 6.26
CA PRO A 172 -12.06 -2.86 6.44
C PRO A 172 -12.78 -3.76 5.43
N ASP A 173 -13.91 -3.30 4.88
CA ASP A 173 -14.72 -3.96 3.86
C ASP A 173 -14.34 -3.56 2.42
N SER A 174 -13.16 -2.99 2.22
CA SER A 174 -12.66 -2.63 0.88
C SER A 174 -12.55 -3.87 -0.01
N PRO A 175 -12.97 -3.80 -1.30
CA PRO A 175 -12.69 -4.86 -2.25
C PRO A 175 -11.17 -5.07 -2.48
N LEU A 176 -10.34 -4.11 -2.09
CA LEU A 176 -8.88 -4.14 -2.18
C LEU A 176 -8.18 -4.53 -0.87
N ALA A 177 -8.97 -4.92 0.16
CA ALA A 177 -8.40 -5.17 1.49
C ALA A 177 -7.44 -6.37 1.51
N GLU A 178 -7.74 -7.44 0.76
CA GLU A 178 -6.86 -8.63 0.74
C GLU A 178 -5.56 -8.36 -0.02
N ASP A 179 -5.61 -7.61 -1.12
CA ASP A 179 -4.40 -7.19 -1.84
C ASP A 179 -3.49 -6.36 -0.92
N LEU A 180 -4.07 -5.40 -0.17
CA LEU A 180 -3.32 -4.60 0.79
C LEU A 180 -2.70 -5.45 1.90
N ARG A 181 -3.43 -6.43 2.44
CA ARG A 181 -2.87 -7.37 3.46
C ARG A 181 -1.74 -8.21 2.88
N SER A 182 -1.90 -8.71 1.66
CA SER A 182 -0.87 -9.49 0.97
C SER A 182 0.41 -8.68 0.79
N LEU A 183 0.29 -7.43 0.34
CA LEU A 183 1.43 -6.52 0.18
C LEU A 183 2.09 -6.18 1.52
N ALA A 184 1.31 -6.00 2.59
CA ALA A 184 1.87 -5.79 3.92
C ALA A 184 2.71 -6.99 4.38
N ARG A 185 2.24 -8.23 4.13
CA ARG A 185 3.03 -9.45 4.38
C ARG A 185 4.32 -9.48 3.55
N GLY A 186 4.26 -9.13 2.26
CA GLY A 186 5.42 -9.02 1.39
C GLY A 186 6.45 -8.02 1.90
N LEU A 187 6.01 -6.83 2.31
CA LEU A 187 6.88 -5.82 2.91
C LEU A 187 7.52 -6.30 4.21
N GLN A 188 6.81 -7.04 5.04
CA GLN A 188 7.33 -7.62 6.28
C GLN A 188 8.38 -8.68 6.01
N SER A 189 8.19 -9.53 5.00
CA SER A 189 9.12 -10.61 4.64
C SER A 189 10.38 -10.11 3.90
N SER A 190 10.35 -8.94 3.27
CA SER A 190 11.49 -8.37 2.54
C SER A 190 12.72 -8.02 3.41
N GLY A 191 12.71 -8.36 4.70
CA GLY A 191 13.79 -8.06 5.64
C GLY A 191 13.96 -6.56 5.93
N ALA A 192 13.13 -5.71 5.32
CA ALA A 192 13.12 -4.26 5.55
C ALA A 192 12.53 -3.88 6.92
N VAL A 193 11.95 -4.83 7.61
CA VAL A 193 11.39 -4.66 8.94
C VAL A 193 12.44 -4.98 10.00
N GLY A 194 13.62 -4.39 9.87
CA GLY A 194 14.61 -4.43 10.97
C GLY A 194 14.10 -3.84 12.28
N PHE A 195 12.99 -3.11 12.24
CA PHE A 195 12.35 -2.54 13.43
C PHE A 195 11.27 -3.44 14.05
N MET A 196 10.73 -4.42 13.31
CA MET A 196 9.89 -5.47 13.88
C MET A 196 10.67 -6.77 14.15
N SER A 197 11.86 -6.93 13.57
CA SER A 197 12.72 -8.10 13.79
C SER A 197 13.53 -8.06 15.09
N GLN A 198 13.40 -7.00 15.91
CA GLN A 198 13.94 -7.08 17.28
C GLN A 198 13.40 -8.30 18.04
N TYR A 199 12.28 -8.86 17.53
CA TYR A 199 11.67 -10.06 18.10
C TYR A 199 11.11 -10.92 16.96
N PRO A 200 11.94 -11.71 16.26
CA PRO A 200 11.46 -12.65 15.26
C PRO A 200 10.48 -13.62 15.91
N ALA A 201 9.49 -14.09 15.16
CA ALA A 201 8.67 -15.20 15.61
C ALA A 201 9.58 -16.39 15.91
N GLN A 202 9.36 -17.07 17.02
CA GLN A 202 10.11 -18.27 17.34
C GLN A 202 9.63 -19.39 16.41
N ILE A 203 10.54 -19.96 15.62
CA ILE A 203 10.23 -21.15 14.82
C ILE A 203 10.47 -22.36 15.72
N ILE A 204 9.45 -23.19 15.86
CA ILE A 204 9.52 -24.42 16.67
C ILE A 204 9.02 -25.61 15.86
N ASP A 205 9.57 -26.78 16.11
CA ASP A 205 9.11 -28.03 15.53
C ASP A 205 7.75 -28.44 16.13
N TYR A 206 6.90 -29.09 15.33
CA TYR A 206 5.60 -29.61 15.81
C TYR A 206 5.76 -30.55 17.01
N ALA A 207 6.87 -31.29 17.08
CA ALA A 207 7.18 -32.16 18.23
C ALA A 207 7.34 -31.39 19.55
N ASP A 208 7.78 -30.13 19.49
CA ASP A 208 8.02 -29.25 20.64
C ASP A 208 6.83 -28.31 20.94
N TYR A 209 5.89 -28.22 20.02
CA TYR A 209 4.70 -27.39 20.20
C TYR A 209 3.75 -27.95 21.27
N ARG A 210 3.26 -27.04 22.12
CA ARG A 210 2.24 -27.34 23.15
C ARG A 210 1.24 -26.20 23.19
N GLU A 211 -0.05 -26.51 23.19
CA GLU A 211 -1.13 -25.51 23.28
C GLU A 211 -1.15 -24.71 24.58
N ASP A 212 -0.53 -25.24 25.64
CA ASP A 212 -0.42 -24.63 26.98
C ASP A 212 0.92 -23.94 27.24
N MET A 213 1.83 -23.89 26.24
CA MET A 213 3.09 -23.19 26.39
C MET A 213 2.87 -21.70 26.67
N LYS A 214 3.71 -21.13 27.53
CA LYS A 214 3.57 -19.69 27.88
C LYS A 214 4.23 -18.81 26.84
N LEU A 215 3.46 -17.91 26.26
CA LEU A 215 3.90 -16.91 25.31
C LEU A 215 3.88 -15.52 25.94
N CYS A 216 4.84 -14.70 25.56
CA CYS A 216 4.87 -13.27 25.90
C CYS A 216 5.09 -12.49 24.60
N CYS A 217 4.20 -11.55 24.31
CA CYS A 217 4.39 -10.67 23.18
C CYS A 217 5.44 -9.61 23.50
N PRO A 218 6.56 -9.58 22.75
CA PRO A 218 7.63 -8.63 23.00
C PRO A 218 7.26 -7.18 22.63
N VAL A 219 6.18 -7.00 21.86
CA VAL A 219 5.73 -5.68 21.39
C VAL A 219 4.78 -5.02 22.38
N CYS A 220 3.73 -5.72 22.83
CA CYS A 220 2.70 -5.14 23.69
C CYS A 220 2.66 -5.71 25.11
N GLY A 221 3.55 -6.68 25.44
CA GLY A 221 3.63 -7.29 26.76
C GLY A 221 2.52 -8.30 27.09
N TRP A 222 1.63 -8.63 26.12
CA TRP A 222 0.61 -9.64 26.34
C TRP A 222 1.24 -10.97 26.76
N LYS A 223 0.60 -11.66 27.71
CA LYS A 223 1.02 -12.97 28.19
C LYS A 223 -0.15 -13.93 28.13
N GLY A 224 0.06 -15.12 27.58
CA GLY A 224 -0.98 -16.13 27.44
C GLY A 224 -0.45 -17.44 26.90
N THR A 225 -1.32 -18.23 26.30
CA THR A 225 -0.99 -19.51 25.66
C THR A 225 -1.46 -19.48 24.20
N PRO A 226 -0.95 -20.37 23.31
CA PRO A 226 -1.47 -20.49 21.94
C PRO A 226 -2.99 -20.59 21.90
N LYS A 227 -3.57 -21.50 22.69
CA LYS A 227 -5.01 -21.68 22.77
C LYS A 227 -5.76 -20.43 23.25
N GLY A 228 -5.16 -19.63 24.11
CA GLY A 228 -5.74 -18.39 24.64
C GLY A 228 -5.47 -17.17 23.75
N SER A 229 -4.69 -17.28 22.68
CA SER A 229 -4.38 -16.17 21.78
C SER A 229 -5.56 -15.82 20.87
N GLY A 230 -6.39 -16.79 20.50
CA GLY A 230 -7.47 -16.61 19.51
C GLY A 230 -6.96 -16.35 18.07
N GLY A 231 -5.64 -16.27 17.89
CA GLY A 231 -4.98 -16.00 16.61
C GLY A 231 -4.13 -17.20 16.15
N ILE A 232 -4.74 -18.40 16.06
CA ILE A 232 -4.07 -19.57 15.50
C ILE A 232 -4.57 -19.75 14.07
N GLU A 233 -3.64 -19.74 13.11
CA GLU A 233 -3.91 -20.03 11.70
C GLU A 233 -3.18 -21.31 11.30
N TYR A 234 -3.91 -22.22 10.62
CA TYR A 234 -3.41 -23.52 10.17
C TYR A 234 -3.21 -23.50 8.67
N TYR A 235 -2.05 -23.96 8.23
CA TYR A 235 -1.66 -24.16 6.83
C TYR A 235 -1.26 -25.62 6.59
N ASP A 236 -1.03 -26.01 5.35
CA ASP A 236 -0.73 -27.41 5.01
C ASP A 236 0.57 -27.92 5.66
N ASP A 237 1.57 -27.04 5.83
CA ASP A 237 2.91 -27.37 6.31
C ASP A 237 3.35 -26.61 7.57
N LEU A 238 2.50 -25.69 8.06
CA LEU A 238 2.82 -24.91 9.26
C LEU A 238 1.56 -24.42 10.01
N LEU A 239 1.78 -23.96 11.24
CA LEU A 239 0.77 -23.30 12.06
C LEU A 239 1.39 -22.03 12.64
N ASP A 240 0.64 -20.92 12.53
CA ASP A 240 1.03 -19.63 13.07
C ASP A 240 0.22 -19.27 14.32
N VAL A 241 0.90 -18.67 15.30
CA VAL A 241 0.24 -18.10 16.49
C VAL A 241 0.57 -16.64 16.62
N SER A 242 -0.46 -15.81 16.60
CA SER A 242 -0.36 -14.35 16.68
C SER A 242 -0.83 -13.82 18.04
N CYS A 243 -0.34 -12.63 18.41
CA CYS A 243 -0.77 -11.92 19.60
C CYS A 243 -2.18 -11.35 19.43
N PRO A 244 -3.13 -11.61 20.35
CA PRO A 244 -4.50 -11.12 20.22
C PRO A 244 -4.64 -9.61 20.39
N ASN A 245 -3.61 -8.92 20.93
CA ASN A 245 -3.67 -7.47 21.19
C ASN A 245 -3.06 -6.64 20.06
N CYS A 246 -2.05 -7.15 19.35
CA CYS A 246 -1.32 -6.35 18.34
C CYS A 246 -0.98 -7.15 17.09
N GLU A 247 -1.56 -8.35 16.94
CA GLU A 247 -1.41 -9.24 15.78
C GLU A 247 0.05 -9.64 15.45
N LYS A 248 0.99 -9.33 16.35
CA LYS A 248 2.38 -9.75 16.19
C LYS A 248 2.46 -11.27 16.19
N MET A 249 3.02 -11.84 15.14
CA MET A 249 3.34 -13.27 15.07
C MET A 249 4.33 -13.63 16.17
N LEU A 250 3.98 -14.58 17.01
CA LEU A 250 4.74 -14.99 18.18
C LEU A 250 5.55 -16.27 17.92
N ILE A 251 4.90 -17.26 17.31
CA ILE A 251 5.55 -18.51 16.93
C ILE A 251 5.04 -18.99 15.57
N ILE A 252 5.92 -19.68 14.85
CA ILE A 252 5.63 -20.45 13.65
C ILE A 252 5.98 -21.90 14.00
N VAL A 253 5.02 -22.80 13.84
CA VAL A 253 5.22 -24.24 14.08
C VAL A 253 5.36 -24.93 12.75
N SER A 254 6.50 -25.56 12.48
CA SER A 254 6.71 -26.34 11.25
C SER A 254 6.25 -27.77 11.45
N TYR A 255 5.43 -28.30 10.54
CA TYR A 255 5.08 -29.71 10.48
C TYR A 255 6.20 -30.49 9.77
N PRO A 256 6.47 -31.74 10.20
CA PRO A 256 7.38 -32.59 9.46
C PRO A 256 6.81 -32.85 8.07
N LEU A 257 7.63 -32.58 7.03
CA LEU A 257 7.26 -32.94 5.66
C LEU A 257 6.96 -34.44 5.60
N ILE A 258 5.74 -34.80 5.25
CA ILE A 258 5.39 -36.21 4.98
C ILE A 258 6.17 -36.60 3.73
N GLN A 259 7.26 -37.34 3.90
CA GLN A 259 7.96 -37.99 2.78
C GLN A 259 7.02 -39.09 2.25
N ASN A 260 6.37 -38.82 1.10
CA ASN A 260 5.66 -39.83 0.32
C ASN A 260 6.66 -40.66 -0.48
#